data_0b5129d21ef763f6efea1e347c115581
#
_entry.id   0b5129d21ef763f6efea1e347c115581
#
_cell.length_a   1.000
_cell.length_b   1.000
_cell.length_c   1.000
_cell.angle_alpha   90.00
_cell.angle_beta   90.00
_cell.angle_gamma   90.00
#
_symmetry.space_group_name_H-M   'P 1'
#
loop_
_entity.id
_entity.type
_entity.pdbx_description
1 polymer ?
#
loop_
_entity_poly.entity_id
_entity_poly.type
_entity_poly.pdbx_seq_one_letter_code
_entity_poly.pdbx_strand_id
1 'polypeptide(L)'
;MSEHNETGIADLRREYIRGGLRRKDLTKEPIELFELWLKQACEAKLLDPTAMCIATVDEHGQPYQRIVLLKHFDARSLVFYTNLGSRKAKHLTQNNRISLHFPWYQLERQVSFLGKAERLSPTEVVKYFHSRPRDSQIAAWVSQQSSHISTRGILEGKFLELKQKFQSGEVPLPSFWGGFKVEFDSVEFWQGGAYRLHDRFLYQREGEEWHIDRLAP
;
A
#
# COMPACT_ATOMS: atom_id res chain seq x y z
N MET A 1 28.96 37.33 9.90
CA MET A 1 29.31 35.97 9.47
C MET A 1 28.29 35.04 10.10
N SER A 2 27.26 34.64 9.33
CA SER A 2 26.23 33.72 9.80
C SER A 2 26.76 32.29 9.63
N GLU A 3 27.04 31.62 10.76
CA GLU A 3 27.28 30.19 10.78
C GLU A 3 25.99 29.50 10.34
N HIS A 4 25.96 29.03 9.10
CA HIS A 4 25.00 28.04 8.68
C HIS A 4 25.35 26.75 9.42
N ASN A 5 24.63 26.45 10.46
CA ASN A 5 24.65 25.17 11.15
C ASN A 5 24.03 24.14 10.14
N GLU A 6 24.84 23.65 9.21
CA GLU A 6 24.43 22.55 8.34
C GLU A 6 24.31 21.30 9.19
N THR A 7 23.10 21.02 9.66
CA THR A 7 22.80 19.74 10.30
C THR A 7 23.04 18.65 9.24
N GLY A 8 24.13 17.92 9.37
CA GLY A 8 24.48 16.86 8.44
C GLY A 8 23.38 15.78 8.45
N ILE A 9 23.09 15.18 7.29
CA ILE A 9 22.10 14.09 7.19
C ILE A 9 22.39 12.97 8.21
N ALA A 10 23.68 12.74 8.51
CA ALA A 10 24.14 11.76 9.49
C ALA A 10 23.70 12.07 10.94
N ASP A 11 23.41 13.33 11.24
CA ASP A 11 23.03 13.80 12.57
C ASP A 11 21.52 13.79 12.80
N LEU A 12 20.72 13.56 11.73
CA LEU A 12 19.28 13.45 11.79
C LEU A 12 18.86 12.12 12.43
N ARG A 13 18.92 12.05 13.76
CA ARG A 13 18.57 10.87 14.57
C ARG A 13 17.53 11.24 15.61
N ARG A 14 16.63 10.30 15.89
CA ARG A 14 15.71 10.39 17.03
C ARG A 14 15.70 9.08 17.81
N GLU A 15 15.41 9.17 19.10
CA GLU A 15 15.13 8.00 19.93
C GLU A 15 13.71 7.51 19.70
N TYR A 16 13.54 6.19 19.72
CA TYR A 16 12.25 5.52 19.65
C TYR A 16 11.75 5.25 21.06
N ILE A 17 10.59 5.79 21.41
CA ILE A 17 10.07 5.82 22.80
C ILE A 17 8.64 5.26 22.94
N ARG A 18 8.00 4.86 21.83
CA ARG A 18 6.59 4.46 21.83
C ARG A 18 6.37 2.98 22.14
N GLY A 19 6.99 2.49 23.22
CA GLY A 19 6.73 1.14 23.71
C GLY A 19 7.52 0.05 22.98
N GLY A 20 7.05 -1.19 23.08
CA GLY A 20 7.67 -2.36 22.47
C GLY A 20 6.60 -3.36 22.01
N LEU A 21 7.02 -4.38 21.29
CA LEU A 21 6.18 -5.51 20.88
C LEU A 21 6.75 -6.77 21.55
N ARG A 22 5.94 -7.42 22.38
CA ARG A 22 6.35 -8.63 23.12
C ARG A 22 5.56 -9.83 22.58
N ARG A 23 6.08 -11.04 22.81
CA ARG A 23 5.39 -12.28 22.36
C ARG A 23 3.96 -12.40 22.91
N LYS A 24 3.68 -11.89 24.09
CA LYS A 24 2.32 -11.87 24.69
C LYS A 24 1.34 -10.90 24.00
N ASP A 25 1.87 -9.96 23.22
CA ASP A 25 1.08 -8.95 22.51
C ASP A 25 0.73 -9.42 21.08
N LEU A 26 1.25 -10.59 20.67
CA LEU A 26 1.02 -11.20 19.37
C LEU A 26 -0.31 -11.96 19.36
N THR A 27 -0.96 -11.95 18.21
CA THR A 27 -2.16 -12.75 17.94
C THR A 27 -1.79 -14.06 17.24
N LYS A 28 -2.69 -15.03 17.22
CA LYS A 28 -2.48 -16.28 16.49
C LYS A 28 -2.44 -16.02 14.97
N GLU A 29 -3.35 -15.17 14.50
CA GLU A 29 -3.46 -14.77 13.09
C GLU A 29 -2.83 -13.38 12.91
N PRO A 30 -1.90 -13.18 11.95
CA PRO A 30 -1.24 -11.89 11.75
C PRO A 30 -2.20 -10.78 11.35
N ILE A 31 -3.32 -11.12 10.69
CA ILE A 31 -4.30 -10.11 10.26
C ILE A 31 -5.01 -9.45 11.45
N GLU A 32 -5.20 -10.15 12.56
CA GLU A 32 -5.79 -9.59 13.79
C GLU A 32 -4.88 -8.52 14.41
N LEU A 33 -3.57 -8.76 14.45
CA LEU A 33 -2.60 -7.77 14.91
C LEU A 33 -2.51 -6.59 13.95
N PHE A 34 -2.57 -6.85 12.64
CA PHE A 34 -2.62 -5.79 11.63
C PHE A 34 -3.86 -4.92 11.79
N GLU A 35 -5.04 -5.51 11.96
CA GLU A 35 -6.30 -4.79 12.18
C GLU A 35 -6.24 -3.90 13.42
N LEU A 36 -5.71 -4.43 14.53
CA LEU A 36 -5.48 -3.66 15.75
C LEU A 36 -4.56 -2.47 15.51
N TRP A 37 -3.44 -2.68 14.80
CA TRP A 37 -2.48 -1.61 14.52
C TRP A 37 -3.02 -0.58 13.52
N LEU A 38 -3.77 -1.00 12.52
CA LEU A 38 -4.46 -0.10 11.59
C LEU A 38 -5.51 0.76 12.31
N LYS A 39 -6.29 0.15 13.21
CA LYS A 39 -7.24 0.89 14.05
C LYS A 39 -6.53 1.96 14.89
N GLN A 40 -5.42 1.62 15.54
CA GLN A 40 -4.61 2.57 16.31
C GLN A 40 -4.02 3.67 15.42
N ALA A 41 -3.63 3.36 14.17
CA ALA A 41 -3.18 4.35 13.21
C ALA A 41 -4.28 5.33 12.81
N CYS A 42 -5.52 4.86 12.66
CA CYS A 42 -6.69 5.69 12.41
C CYS A 42 -7.02 6.57 13.63
N GLU A 43 -7.04 6.00 14.83
CA GLU A 43 -7.29 6.71 16.10
C GLU A 43 -6.23 7.79 16.37
N ALA A 44 -4.98 7.51 16.03
CA ALA A 44 -3.88 8.49 16.08
C ALA A 44 -3.97 9.57 15.00
N LYS A 45 -4.98 9.51 14.11
CA LYS A 45 -5.22 10.46 13.02
C LYS A 45 -4.02 10.64 12.08
N LEU A 46 -3.35 9.53 11.75
CA LEU A 46 -2.33 9.56 10.71
C LEU A 46 -2.96 10.06 9.40
N LEU A 47 -2.21 10.81 8.61
CA LEU A 47 -2.72 11.47 7.39
C LEU A 47 -3.36 10.45 6.43
N ASP A 48 -2.69 9.33 6.17
CA ASP A 48 -3.16 8.27 5.27
C ASP A 48 -2.84 6.88 5.88
N PRO A 49 -3.57 6.42 6.91
CA PRO A 49 -3.25 5.18 7.62
C PRO A 49 -3.35 3.94 6.73
N THR A 50 -4.10 4.02 5.62
CA THR A 50 -4.24 2.95 4.62
C THR A 50 -3.23 3.04 3.47
N ALA A 51 -2.37 4.06 3.46
CA ALA A 51 -1.32 4.17 2.44
C ALA A 51 -0.26 3.09 2.68
N MET A 52 0.06 2.37 1.60
CA MET A 52 1.09 1.35 1.62
C MET A 52 2.04 1.51 0.43
N CYS A 53 3.32 1.35 0.67
CA CYS A 53 4.32 1.26 -0.38
C CYS A 53 4.32 -0.16 -0.94
N ILE A 54 4.01 -0.34 -2.21
CA ILE A 54 4.11 -1.65 -2.85
C ILE A 54 5.35 -1.73 -3.72
N ALA A 55 6.07 -2.86 -3.65
CA ALA A 55 7.19 -3.19 -4.50
C ALA A 55 6.81 -4.26 -5.51
N THR A 56 7.14 -4.02 -6.78
CA THR A 56 6.97 -4.98 -7.88
C THR A 56 8.25 -5.02 -8.70
N VAL A 57 8.51 -6.11 -9.38
CA VAL A 57 9.76 -6.35 -10.13
C VAL A 57 9.46 -6.44 -11.62
N ASP A 58 10.31 -5.84 -12.45
CA ASP A 58 10.20 -5.98 -13.91
C ASP A 58 10.84 -7.28 -14.41
N GLU A 59 10.85 -7.48 -15.72
CA GLU A 59 11.38 -8.66 -16.40
C GLU A 59 12.90 -8.85 -16.21
N HIS A 60 13.61 -7.78 -15.83
CA HIS A 60 15.05 -7.80 -15.58
C HIS A 60 15.40 -7.94 -14.08
N GLY A 61 14.40 -8.11 -13.22
CA GLY A 61 14.60 -8.19 -11.77
C GLY A 61 14.74 -6.84 -11.07
N GLN A 62 14.55 -5.71 -11.78
CA GLN A 62 14.62 -4.37 -11.18
C GLN A 62 13.35 -4.09 -10.33
N PRO A 63 13.51 -3.83 -9.01
CA PRO A 63 12.37 -3.47 -8.16
C PRO A 63 11.95 -2.01 -8.38
N TYR A 64 10.64 -1.79 -8.33
CA TYR A 64 10.00 -0.48 -8.39
C TYR A 64 9.00 -0.32 -7.25
N GLN A 65 9.04 0.83 -6.59
CA GLN A 65 8.14 1.16 -5.49
C GLN A 65 7.19 2.30 -5.83
N ARG A 66 6.00 2.30 -5.23
CA ARG A 66 5.02 3.40 -5.27
C ARG A 66 4.01 3.22 -4.14
N ILE A 67 3.37 4.33 -3.78
CA ILE A 67 2.27 4.30 -2.81
C ILE A 67 0.98 3.95 -3.53
N VAL A 68 0.19 3.08 -2.90
CA VAL A 68 -1.22 2.82 -3.20
C VAL A 68 -2.02 2.77 -1.90
N LEU A 69 -3.35 2.79 -1.98
CA LEU A 69 -4.20 2.72 -0.80
C LEU A 69 -4.80 1.32 -0.65
N LEU A 70 -4.69 0.75 0.54
CA LEU A 70 -5.47 -0.41 0.94
C LEU A 70 -6.96 -0.07 0.89
N LYS A 71 -7.78 -0.93 0.27
CA LYS A 71 -9.22 -0.72 0.12
C LYS A 71 -10.07 -1.79 0.76
N HIS A 72 -9.52 -2.95 0.95
CA HIS A 72 -10.15 -4.05 1.67
C HIS A 72 -9.05 -5.02 2.13
N PHE A 73 -9.32 -5.75 3.21
CA PHE A 73 -8.53 -6.91 3.64
C PHE A 73 -9.46 -7.94 4.29
N ASP A 74 -9.01 -9.17 4.27
CA ASP A 74 -9.64 -10.30 4.94
C ASP A 74 -8.56 -11.17 5.62
N ALA A 75 -8.95 -12.31 6.17
CA ALA A 75 -8.03 -13.20 6.88
C ALA A 75 -6.80 -13.63 6.05
N ARG A 76 -6.84 -13.55 4.72
CA ARG A 76 -5.81 -14.10 3.83
C ARG A 76 -5.30 -13.12 2.79
N SER A 77 -5.92 -11.95 2.65
CA SER A 77 -5.60 -11.07 1.53
C SER A 77 -5.77 -9.58 1.81
N LEU A 78 -5.05 -8.79 1.01
CA LEU A 78 -5.19 -7.34 0.93
C LEU A 78 -5.55 -6.93 -0.49
N VAL A 79 -6.38 -5.89 -0.64
CA VAL A 79 -6.91 -5.43 -1.93
C VAL A 79 -6.54 -3.97 -2.20
N PHE A 80 -6.05 -3.72 -3.42
CA PHE A 80 -5.88 -2.37 -3.95
C PHE A 80 -6.35 -2.26 -5.40
N TYR A 81 -6.71 -1.04 -5.82
CA TYR A 81 -7.17 -0.77 -7.19
C TYR A 81 -6.18 0.09 -7.95
N THR A 82 -6.11 -0.10 -9.27
CA THR A 82 -5.15 0.60 -10.13
C THR A 82 -5.60 0.58 -11.59
N ASN A 83 -4.89 1.34 -12.43
CA ASN A 83 -4.97 1.22 -13.88
C ASN A 83 -4.20 -0.04 -14.32
N LEU A 84 -4.84 -0.95 -15.04
CA LEU A 84 -4.26 -2.21 -15.53
C LEU A 84 -3.20 -2.01 -16.63
N GLY A 85 -3.17 -0.85 -17.28
CA GLY A 85 -2.12 -0.46 -18.22
C GLY A 85 -0.86 0.12 -17.54
N SER A 86 -0.89 0.32 -16.20
CA SER A 86 0.22 0.90 -15.45
C SER A 86 1.43 -0.05 -15.38
N ARG A 87 2.62 0.52 -15.11
CA ARG A 87 3.87 -0.25 -14.94
C ARG A 87 3.72 -1.36 -13.91
N LYS A 88 3.14 -1.08 -12.73
CA LYS A 88 2.94 -2.09 -11.70
C LYS A 88 2.06 -3.26 -12.15
N ALA A 89 1.00 -2.97 -12.91
CA ALA A 89 0.09 -4.01 -13.39
C ALA A 89 0.78 -4.88 -14.46
N LYS A 90 1.62 -4.30 -15.31
CA LYS A 90 2.44 -5.05 -16.27
C LYS A 90 3.43 -5.97 -15.55
N HIS A 91 4.14 -5.45 -14.53
CA HIS A 91 5.02 -6.27 -13.70
C HIS A 91 4.29 -7.46 -13.09
N LEU A 92 3.13 -7.21 -12.44
CA LEU A 92 2.34 -8.26 -11.79
C LEU A 92 1.74 -9.28 -12.76
N THR A 93 1.63 -8.96 -14.05
CA THR A 93 1.23 -9.91 -15.08
C THR A 93 2.37 -10.90 -15.42
N GLN A 94 3.62 -10.44 -15.32
CA GLN A 94 4.81 -11.24 -15.62
C GLN A 94 5.32 -11.97 -14.37
N ASN A 95 5.36 -11.27 -13.23
CA ASN A 95 5.77 -11.78 -11.95
C ASN A 95 4.79 -11.27 -10.88
N ASN A 96 3.93 -12.14 -10.41
CA ASN A 96 2.88 -11.77 -9.46
C ASN A 96 3.35 -11.66 -8.00
N ARG A 97 4.63 -11.88 -7.70
CA ARG A 97 5.18 -11.64 -6.37
C ARG A 97 5.23 -10.16 -6.06
N ILE A 98 4.82 -9.80 -4.84
CA ILE A 98 4.67 -8.42 -4.42
C ILE A 98 4.99 -8.29 -2.92
N SER A 99 5.56 -7.13 -2.55
CA SER A 99 5.66 -6.71 -1.17
C SER A 99 4.75 -5.49 -0.94
N LEU A 100 4.05 -5.47 0.20
CA LEU A 100 3.24 -4.34 0.64
C LEU A 100 3.77 -3.90 2.00
N HIS A 101 4.06 -2.60 2.16
CA HIS A 101 4.69 -2.06 3.36
C HIS A 101 3.91 -0.85 3.88
N PHE A 102 3.52 -0.89 5.14
CA PHE A 102 2.82 0.18 5.87
C PHE A 102 3.82 0.91 6.78
N PRO A 103 4.29 2.12 6.43
CA PRO A 103 5.25 2.88 7.21
C PRO A 103 4.53 3.86 8.17
N TRP A 104 4.08 3.40 9.31
CA TRP A 104 3.43 4.26 10.32
C TRP A 104 4.48 4.94 11.22
N TYR A 105 5.25 5.86 10.64
CA TYR A 105 6.40 6.52 11.30
C TYR A 105 6.06 7.20 12.62
N GLN A 106 4.87 7.82 12.73
CA GLN A 106 4.44 8.51 13.94
C GLN A 106 4.16 7.54 15.10
N LEU A 107 3.87 6.29 14.79
CA LEU A 107 3.70 5.22 15.77
C LEU A 107 4.98 4.38 15.95
N GLU A 108 6.04 4.73 15.22
CA GLU A 108 7.30 3.95 15.23
C GLU A 108 7.06 2.49 14.86
N ARG A 109 6.13 2.25 13.91
CA ARG A 109 5.70 0.93 13.46
C ARG A 109 5.85 0.75 11.97
N GLN A 110 6.12 -0.48 11.60
CA GLN A 110 6.07 -0.92 10.21
C GLN A 110 5.41 -2.29 10.15
N VAL A 111 4.61 -2.52 9.11
CA VAL A 111 4.09 -3.86 8.79
C VAL A 111 4.39 -4.16 7.35
N SER A 112 5.01 -5.29 7.08
CA SER A 112 5.33 -5.74 5.72
C SER A 112 4.63 -7.06 5.42
N PHE A 113 3.92 -7.13 4.30
CA PHE A 113 3.31 -8.34 3.79
C PHE A 113 4.05 -8.78 2.53
N LEU A 114 4.37 -10.06 2.42
CA LEU A 114 4.87 -10.68 1.20
C LEU A 114 3.84 -11.68 0.69
N GLY A 115 3.62 -11.71 -0.62
CA GLY A 115 2.61 -12.59 -1.18
C GLY A 115 2.54 -12.57 -2.70
N LYS A 116 1.41 -13.03 -3.22
CA LYS A 116 1.12 -13.11 -4.65
C LYS A 116 -0.14 -12.32 -4.99
N ALA A 117 -0.04 -11.52 -6.03
CA ALA A 117 -1.13 -10.71 -6.53
C ALA A 117 -1.93 -11.46 -7.60
N GLU A 118 -3.25 -11.44 -7.49
CA GLU A 118 -4.19 -11.93 -8.47
C GLU A 118 -5.15 -10.82 -8.89
N ARG A 119 -5.61 -10.82 -10.13
CA ARG A 119 -6.58 -9.83 -10.59
C ARG A 119 -7.93 -10.08 -9.94
N LEU A 120 -8.56 -9.01 -9.49
CA LEU A 120 -9.96 -9.04 -9.04
C LEU A 120 -10.90 -9.41 -10.18
N SER A 121 -11.99 -10.07 -9.83
CA SER A 121 -13.07 -10.37 -10.76
C SER A 121 -13.74 -9.09 -11.27
N PRO A 122 -14.33 -9.09 -12.49
CA PRO A 122 -15.07 -7.94 -13.01
C PRO A 122 -16.18 -7.46 -12.06
N THR A 123 -16.87 -8.36 -11.38
CA THR A 123 -17.95 -8.04 -10.43
C THR A 123 -17.45 -7.22 -9.24
N GLU A 124 -16.32 -7.64 -8.64
CA GLU A 124 -15.69 -6.91 -7.53
C GLU A 124 -15.23 -5.52 -7.95
N VAL A 125 -14.65 -5.43 -9.15
CA VAL A 125 -14.17 -4.17 -9.74
C VAL A 125 -15.32 -3.20 -9.98
N VAL A 126 -16.43 -3.64 -10.60
CA VAL A 126 -17.62 -2.82 -10.86
C VAL A 126 -18.21 -2.30 -9.57
N LYS A 127 -18.42 -3.17 -8.58
CA LYS A 127 -18.98 -2.82 -7.27
C LYS A 127 -18.18 -1.71 -6.60
N TYR A 128 -16.86 -1.83 -6.55
CA TYR A 128 -16.02 -0.81 -5.92
C TYR A 128 -15.93 0.45 -6.79
N PHE A 129 -15.85 0.35 -8.13
CA PHE A 129 -15.78 1.52 -9.00
C PHE A 129 -16.96 2.47 -8.78
N HIS A 130 -18.17 1.94 -8.72
CA HIS A 130 -19.41 2.73 -8.52
C HIS A 130 -19.55 3.27 -7.09
N SER A 131 -18.90 2.68 -6.09
CA SER A 131 -18.86 3.23 -4.72
C SER A 131 -17.95 4.45 -4.56
N ARG A 132 -17.09 4.73 -5.56
CA ARG A 132 -16.16 5.88 -5.52
C ARG A 132 -16.88 7.21 -5.78
N PRO A 133 -16.38 8.33 -5.22
CA PRO A 133 -16.87 9.66 -5.59
C PRO A 133 -16.84 9.86 -7.11
N ARG A 134 -17.86 10.53 -7.65
CA ARG A 134 -18.03 10.71 -9.11
C ARG A 134 -16.79 11.28 -9.80
N ASP A 135 -16.19 12.34 -9.25
CA ASP A 135 -14.97 12.93 -9.81
C ASP A 135 -13.79 11.93 -9.83
N SER A 136 -13.73 11.01 -8.86
CA SER A 136 -12.75 9.92 -8.86
C SER A 136 -13.02 8.85 -9.92
N GLN A 137 -14.30 8.62 -10.26
CA GLN A 137 -14.68 7.73 -11.38
C GLN A 137 -14.28 8.37 -12.71
N ILE A 138 -14.54 9.67 -12.90
CA ILE A 138 -14.15 10.43 -14.09
C ILE A 138 -12.62 10.47 -14.23
N ALA A 139 -11.90 10.75 -13.15
CA ALA A 139 -10.44 10.78 -13.13
C ALA A 139 -9.80 9.46 -13.59
N ALA A 140 -10.47 8.32 -13.37
CA ALA A 140 -9.99 7.04 -13.85
C ALA A 140 -9.91 6.93 -15.38
N TRP A 141 -10.72 7.71 -16.11
CA TRP A 141 -10.72 7.81 -17.57
C TRP A 141 -9.65 8.74 -18.14
N VAL A 142 -9.13 9.66 -17.34
CA VAL A 142 -8.24 10.75 -17.80
C VAL A 142 -6.89 10.23 -18.25
N SER A 143 -6.29 9.33 -17.47
CA SER A 143 -4.88 9.01 -17.59
C SER A 143 -4.63 7.58 -18.07
N GLN A 144 -3.76 7.45 -19.06
CA GLN A 144 -3.04 6.21 -19.33
C GLN A 144 -1.85 6.17 -18.33
N GLN A 145 -2.09 5.64 -17.14
CA GLN A 145 -1.12 5.65 -16.04
C GLN A 145 0.24 5.09 -16.46
N SER A 146 1.30 5.79 -16.11
CA SER A 146 2.71 5.48 -16.44
C SER A 146 3.10 5.72 -17.91
N SER A 147 2.24 6.34 -18.73
CA SER A 147 2.63 6.80 -20.08
C SER A 147 3.29 8.17 -20.03
N HIS A 148 4.07 8.49 -21.06
CA HIS A 148 4.62 9.82 -21.25
C HIS A 148 3.53 10.81 -21.68
N ILE A 149 3.51 11.99 -21.07
CA ILE A 149 2.67 13.12 -21.46
C ILE A 149 3.53 14.36 -21.61
N SER A 150 3.19 15.24 -22.55
CA SER A 150 3.97 16.46 -22.79
C SER A 150 3.70 17.55 -21.75
N THR A 151 2.44 17.69 -21.29
CA THR A 151 2.05 18.72 -20.33
C THR A 151 0.93 18.24 -19.41
N ARG A 152 0.85 18.81 -18.20
CA ARG A 152 -0.24 18.57 -17.25
C ARG A 152 -1.59 19.08 -17.78
N GLY A 153 -1.59 20.17 -18.57
CA GLY A 153 -2.80 20.75 -19.15
C GLY A 153 -3.60 19.77 -20.01
N ILE A 154 -2.95 18.78 -20.62
CA ILE A 154 -3.65 17.72 -21.37
C ILE A 154 -4.56 16.91 -20.43
N LEU A 155 -4.10 16.58 -19.23
CA LEU A 155 -4.90 15.83 -18.25
C LEU A 155 -6.06 16.67 -17.72
N GLU A 156 -5.82 17.93 -17.45
CA GLU A 156 -6.83 18.88 -16.96
C GLU A 156 -7.92 19.12 -18.01
N GLY A 157 -7.53 19.35 -19.26
CA GLY A 157 -8.47 19.52 -20.38
C GLY A 157 -9.33 18.26 -20.59
N LYS A 158 -8.70 17.10 -20.59
CA LYS A 158 -9.42 15.81 -20.74
C LYS A 158 -10.36 15.54 -19.56
N PHE A 159 -9.99 15.92 -18.35
CA PHE A 159 -10.87 15.81 -17.19
C PHE A 159 -12.13 16.64 -17.36
N LEU A 160 -12.01 17.90 -17.81
CA LEU A 160 -13.15 18.79 -18.04
C LEU A 160 -14.06 18.28 -19.17
N GLU A 161 -13.48 17.80 -20.26
CA GLU A 161 -14.23 17.16 -21.37
C GLU A 161 -15.03 15.95 -20.87
N LEU A 162 -14.38 15.06 -20.11
CA LEU A 162 -15.05 13.87 -19.57
C LEU A 162 -16.08 14.23 -18.50
N LYS A 163 -15.85 15.27 -17.71
CA LYS A 163 -16.84 15.77 -16.75
C LYS A 163 -18.08 16.29 -17.44
N GLN A 164 -17.93 16.98 -18.58
CA GLN A 164 -19.05 17.40 -19.42
C GLN A 164 -19.74 16.21 -20.07
N LYS A 165 -18.97 15.28 -20.67
CA LYS A 165 -19.50 14.06 -21.31
C LYS A 165 -20.35 13.21 -20.37
N PHE A 166 -19.92 13.10 -19.12
CA PHE A 166 -20.60 12.31 -18.09
C PHE A 166 -21.44 13.17 -17.15
N GLN A 167 -21.99 14.31 -17.61
CA GLN A 167 -22.82 15.17 -16.76
C GLN A 167 -24.01 14.45 -16.12
N SER A 168 -24.67 13.58 -16.89
CA SER A 168 -25.82 12.80 -16.47
C SER A 168 -25.55 11.30 -16.60
N GLY A 169 -26.31 10.51 -15.85
CA GLY A 169 -26.17 9.06 -15.86
C GLY A 169 -24.97 8.52 -15.08
N GLU A 170 -24.73 7.25 -15.15
CA GLU A 170 -23.59 6.59 -14.51
C GLU A 170 -22.30 6.78 -15.32
N VAL A 171 -21.17 6.91 -14.62
CA VAL A 171 -19.85 6.88 -15.25
C VAL A 171 -19.49 5.42 -15.52
N PRO A 172 -19.31 5.02 -16.80
CA PRO A 172 -19.00 3.63 -17.11
C PRO A 172 -17.61 3.25 -16.58
N LEU A 173 -17.43 1.97 -16.24
CA LEU A 173 -16.13 1.43 -15.85
C LEU A 173 -15.17 1.41 -17.04
N PRO A 174 -13.98 2.04 -16.97
CA PRO A 174 -12.96 1.89 -18.00
C PRO A 174 -12.45 0.46 -18.08
N SER A 175 -12.29 -0.11 -19.28
CA SER A 175 -11.76 -1.47 -19.47
C SER A 175 -10.35 -1.68 -18.93
N PHE A 176 -9.60 -0.60 -18.80
CA PHE A 176 -8.23 -0.59 -18.25
C PHE A 176 -8.17 -0.28 -16.76
N TRP A 177 -9.30 -0.19 -16.05
CA TRP A 177 -9.32 0.02 -14.59
C TRP A 177 -9.70 -1.28 -13.88
N GLY A 178 -8.99 -1.59 -12.81
CA GLY A 178 -9.17 -2.83 -12.06
C GLY A 178 -8.46 -2.81 -10.74
N GLY A 179 -8.21 -4.00 -10.19
CA GLY A 179 -7.53 -4.16 -8.91
C GLY A 179 -6.86 -5.51 -8.80
N PHE A 180 -6.13 -5.64 -7.70
CA PHE A 180 -5.44 -6.86 -7.32
C PHE A 180 -5.81 -7.22 -5.89
N LYS A 181 -6.05 -8.50 -5.69
CA LYS A 181 -6.08 -9.17 -4.40
C LYS A 181 -4.70 -9.79 -4.20
N VAL A 182 -4.09 -9.54 -3.06
CA VAL A 182 -2.77 -10.06 -2.69
C VAL A 182 -2.95 -11.08 -1.57
N GLU A 183 -2.82 -12.35 -1.88
CA GLU A 183 -2.72 -13.40 -0.87
C GLU A 183 -1.33 -13.39 -0.28
N PHE A 184 -1.24 -13.26 1.04
CA PHE A 184 0.04 -13.19 1.74
C PHE A 184 0.38 -14.52 2.43
N ASP A 185 1.66 -14.85 2.39
CA ASP A 185 2.26 -16.01 3.03
C ASP A 185 3.30 -15.64 4.10
N SER A 186 3.62 -14.35 4.22
CA SER A 186 4.57 -13.82 5.20
C SER A 186 4.16 -12.43 5.66
N VAL A 187 4.23 -12.17 6.97
CA VAL A 187 3.96 -10.85 7.55
C VAL A 187 5.01 -10.53 8.61
N GLU A 188 5.70 -9.41 8.46
CA GLU A 188 6.62 -8.90 9.47
C GLU A 188 6.02 -7.68 10.17
N PHE A 189 6.02 -7.72 11.50
CA PHE A 189 5.73 -6.59 12.38
C PHE A 189 7.02 -6.06 12.98
N TRP A 190 7.24 -4.77 12.81
CA TRP A 190 8.37 -4.05 13.36
C TRP A 190 7.90 -2.91 14.27
N GLN A 191 8.42 -2.82 15.48
CA GLN A 191 8.18 -1.76 16.43
C GLN A 191 9.51 -1.12 16.84
N GLY A 192 9.60 0.20 16.77
CA GLY A 192 10.75 0.96 17.21
C GLY A 192 11.04 0.74 18.71
N GLY A 193 12.30 0.55 19.05
CA GLY A 193 12.78 0.39 20.41
C GLY A 193 13.99 1.28 20.66
N ALA A 194 14.19 1.70 21.93
CA ALA A 194 15.33 2.50 22.35
C ALA A 194 16.66 1.79 22.03
N TYR A 195 17.72 2.57 21.88
CA TYR A 195 19.07 2.07 21.56
C TYR A 195 19.16 1.21 20.29
N ARG A 196 18.22 1.36 19.36
CA ARG A 196 18.09 0.55 18.14
C ARG A 196 17.74 -0.92 18.40
N LEU A 197 17.34 -1.28 19.62
CA LEU A 197 16.88 -2.63 19.96
C LEU A 197 15.39 -2.77 19.58
N HIS A 198 15.13 -2.87 18.29
CA HIS A 198 13.77 -2.93 17.74
C HIS A 198 13.15 -4.31 17.95
N ASP A 199 11.85 -4.34 18.19
CA ASP A 199 11.11 -5.59 18.23
C ASP A 199 10.64 -5.95 16.81
N ARG A 200 11.00 -7.14 16.37
CA ARG A 200 10.63 -7.66 15.05
C ARG A 200 10.06 -9.07 15.21
N PHE A 201 8.88 -9.29 14.65
CA PHE A 201 8.26 -10.60 14.59
C PHE A 201 7.82 -10.92 13.18
N LEU A 202 8.27 -12.07 12.70
CA LEU A 202 7.94 -12.63 11.40
C LEU A 202 6.93 -13.76 11.58
N TYR A 203 5.80 -13.62 10.91
CA TYR A 203 4.83 -14.68 10.71
C TYR A 203 5.08 -15.31 9.34
N GLN A 204 5.28 -16.60 9.29
CA GLN A 204 5.41 -17.38 8.06
C GLN A 204 4.33 -18.45 8.04
N ARG A 205 3.66 -18.60 6.90
CA ARG A 205 2.61 -19.59 6.73
C ARG A 205 3.23 -20.96 6.43
N GLU A 206 2.84 -21.95 7.22
CA GLU A 206 3.18 -23.37 7.04
C GLU A 206 1.87 -24.18 6.97
N GLY A 207 1.42 -24.46 5.74
CA GLY A 207 0.10 -25.05 5.52
C GLY A 207 -1.03 -24.11 5.94
N GLU A 208 -1.84 -24.52 6.91
CA GLU A 208 -2.95 -23.69 7.46
C GLU A 208 -2.55 -22.93 8.74
N GLU A 209 -1.33 -23.12 9.26
CA GLU A 209 -0.86 -22.50 10.49
C GLU A 209 0.17 -21.40 10.24
N TRP A 210 0.36 -20.54 11.25
CA TRP A 210 1.38 -19.50 11.25
C TRP A 210 2.48 -19.87 12.24
N HIS A 211 3.71 -19.94 11.73
CA HIS A 211 4.90 -19.98 12.55
C HIS A 211 5.36 -18.55 12.85
N ILE A 212 5.75 -18.29 14.11
CA ILE A 212 6.11 -16.94 14.57
C ILE A 212 7.51 -16.93 15.14
N ASP A 213 8.40 -16.20 14.48
CA ASP A 213 9.77 -15.98 14.91
C ASP A 213 10.03 -14.56 15.36
N ARG A 214 10.91 -14.39 16.34
CA ARG A 214 11.51 -13.11 16.65
C ARG A 214 12.77 -12.93 15.80
N LEU A 215 12.88 -11.81 15.09
CA LEU A 215 14.08 -11.45 14.36
C LEU A 215 14.95 -10.48 15.15
N ALA A 216 16.26 -10.54 14.93
CA ALA A 216 17.18 -9.51 15.40
C ALA A 216 16.90 -8.17 14.72
N PRO A 217 17.11 -7.04 15.38
CA PRO A 217 16.93 -5.70 14.82
C PRO A 217 17.91 -5.38 13.69
#